data_d2051e266830d957b97f46332d3b8882
#
_entry.id   d2051e266830d957b97f46332d3b8882
#
_cell.length_a   1.000
_cell.length_b   1.000
_cell.length_c   1.000
_cell.angle_alpha   90.00
_cell.angle_beta   90.00
_cell.angle_gamma   90.00
#
_symmetry.space_group_name_H-M   'P 1'
#
loop_
_entity.id
_entity.type
_entity.pdbx_description
1 polymer ?
#
loop_
_entity_poly.entity_id
_entity_poly.type
_entity_poly.pdbx_seq_one_letter_code
_entity_poly.pdbx_strand_id
1 'polypeptide(L)'
;MTTSRMKTIILSVLLLVVSSTALAQAPTRIKFRRGAIHADVSGTLNGMKSTRSYVIKVRSGQTLQTEQVGDSPRRVTIFVKDPAGNDIGDSDASCNSRREVSPTEAGDYRIEIVECLKADPWRGRFTFRVTVR
;
A
#
# COMPACT_ATOMS: atom_id res chain seq x y z
N MET A 1 28.89 71.08 0.99
CA MET A 1 28.54 70.08 -0.02
C MET A 1 28.88 68.69 0.50
N THR A 2 27.90 67.98 1.01
CA THR A 2 28.12 66.66 1.60
C THR A 2 27.17 65.66 0.90
N THR A 3 27.72 64.91 -0.02
CA THR A 3 26.97 63.85 -0.70
C THR A 3 26.97 62.58 0.17
N SER A 4 25.82 62.34 0.80
CA SER A 4 25.57 61.10 1.53
C SER A 4 25.34 59.95 0.54
N ARG A 5 26.25 59.01 0.54
CA ARG A 5 26.06 57.74 -0.19
C ARG A 5 25.24 56.78 0.65
N MET A 6 23.96 56.65 0.33
CA MET A 6 23.11 55.64 0.89
C MET A 6 23.51 54.27 0.31
N LYS A 7 24.10 53.43 1.15
CA LYS A 7 24.39 52.01 0.81
C LYS A 7 23.09 51.22 0.98
N THR A 8 22.51 50.85 -0.13
CA THR A 8 21.39 49.93 -0.16
C THR A 8 21.88 48.51 0.13
N ILE A 9 21.58 48.03 1.32
CA ILE A 9 21.83 46.62 1.68
C ILE A 9 20.66 45.81 1.14
N ILE A 10 20.90 45.05 0.07
CA ILE A 10 19.94 44.07 -0.43
C ILE A 10 20.09 42.83 0.42
N LEU A 11 19.13 42.64 1.32
CA LEU A 11 19.03 41.42 2.12
C LEU A 11 18.33 40.35 1.28
N SER A 12 19.11 39.50 0.65
CA SER A 12 18.60 38.33 -0.06
C SER A 12 18.15 37.28 0.95
N VAL A 13 16.86 37.24 1.19
CA VAL A 13 16.22 36.15 1.97
C VAL A 13 16.16 34.90 1.05
N LEU A 14 17.09 34.00 1.25
CA LEU A 14 17.08 32.69 0.62
C LEU A 14 16.02 31.83 1.31
N LEU A 15 14.84 31.73 0.68
CA LEU A 15 13.75 30.88 1.14
C LEU A 15 14.12 29.43 0.86
N LEU A 16 14.62 28.71 1.86
CA LEU A 16 14.81 27.26 1.80
C LEU A 16 13.43 26.59 1.82
N VAL A 17 12.93 26.24 0.67
CA VAL A 17 11.77 25.35 0.53
C VAL A 17 12.23 23.95 0.90
N VAL A 18 12.02 23.55 2.13
CA VAL A 18 12.19 22.15 2.56
C VAL A 18 11.04 21.37 1.99
N SER A 19 11.25 20.77 0.81
CA SER A 19 10.32 19.82 0.24
C SER A 19 10.31 18.56 1.11
N SER A 20 9.33 18.46 2.01
CA SER A 20 9.07 17.23 2.75
C SER A 20 8.59 16.17 1.75
N THR A 21 9.51 15.41 1.18
CA THR A 21 9.17 14.19 0.44
C THR A 21 8.63 13.20 1.46
N ALA A 22 7.31 13.04 1.49
CA ALA A 22 6.68 11.95 2.20
C ALA A 22 7.24 10.66 1.60
N LEU A 23 8.12 9.97 2.32
CA LEU A 23 8.63 8.67 1.93
C LEU A 23 7.44 7.70 1.94
N ALA A 24 6.87 7.45 0.78
CA ALA A 24 5.91 6.38 0.60
C ALA A 24 6.59 5.09 1.05
N GLN A 25 6.01 4.41 2.04
CA GLN A 25 6.58 3.18 2.57
C GLN A 25 6.67 2.13 1.46
N ALA A 26 7.86 1.61 1.19
CA ALA A 26 8.06 0.58 0.17
C ALA A 26 7.21 -0.66 0.50
N PRO A 27 6.62 -1.31 -0.50
CA PRO A 27 5.82 -2.51 -0.27
C PRO A 27 6.67 -3.65 0.29
N THR A 28 6.10 -4.41 1.22
CA THR A 28 6.73 -5.58 1.79
C THR A 28 6.64 -6.76 0.81
N ARG A 29 7.77 -7.37 0.47
CA ARG A 29 7.79 -8.54 -0.41
C ARG A 29 7.38 -9.79 0.34
N ILE A 30 6.36 -10.47 -0.19
CA ILE A 30 5.90 -11.76 0.29
C ILE A 30 6.73 -12.86 -0.35
N LYS A 31 7.25 -13.76 0.47
CA LYS A 31 7.99 -14.94 0.04
C LYS A 31 7.36 -16.18 0.65
N PHE A 32 7.13 -17.20 -0.17
CA PHE A 32 6.67 -18.49 0.32
C PHE A 32 7.85 -19.32 0.84
N ARG A 33 7.59 -20.14 1.83
CA ARG A 33 8.52 -21.19 2.22
C ARG A 33 8.67 -22.18 1.06
N ARG A 34 9.81 -22.82 0.97
CA ARG A 34 10.06 -23.81 -0.08
C ARG A 34 8.97 -24.89 -0.08
N GLY A 35 8.33 -25.09 -1.23
CA GLY A 35 7.25 -26.07 -1.42
C GLY A 35 5.87 -25.60 -0.93
N ALA A 36 5.76 -24.43 -0.32
CA ALA A 36 4.47 -23.88 0.08
C ALA A 36 3.79 -23.16 -1.10
N ILE A 37 2.46 -23.24 -1.12
CA ILE A 37 1.60 -22.54 -2.09
C ILE A 37 0.87 -21.35 -1.45
N HIS A 38 1.04 -21.13 -0.16
CA HIS A 38 0.45 -20.00 0.56
C HIS A 38 1.37 -19.46 1.64
N ALA A 39 1.09 -18.23 2.05
CA ALA A 39 1.67 -17.59 3.22
C ALA A 39 0.61 -16.76 3.93
N ASP A 40 0.65 -16.76 5.26
CA ASP A 40 -0.13 -15.85 6.09
C ASP A 40 0.73 -14.65 6.44
N VAL A 41 0.20 -13.46 6.16
CA VAL A 41 0.89 -12.19 6.33
C VAL A 41 0.10 -11.33 7.30
N SER A 42 0.77 -10.82 8.31
CA SER A 42 0.17 -9.94 9.30
C SER A 42 0.70 -8.52 9.17
N GLY A 43 -0.16 -7.56 9.48
CA GLY A 43 0.19 -6.16 9.55
C GLY A 43 -0.71 -5.42 10.53
N THR A 44 -0.49 -4.12 10.64
CA THR A 44 -1.28 -3.24 11.49
C THR A 44 -1.80 -2.08 10.67
N LEU A 45 -3.08 -1.77 10.80
CA LEU A 45 -3.69 -0.55 10.30
C LEU A 45 -3.87 0.45 11.45
N ASN A 46 -3.79 1.72 11.11
CA ASN A 46 -3.80 2.80 12.07
C ASN A 46 -4.76 3.92 11.63
N GLY A 47 -6.00 3.56 11.39
CA GLY A 47 -7.07 4.45 10.95
C GLY A 47 -7.29 4.48 9.44
N MET A 48 -8.26 5.26 8.99
CA MET A 48 -8.81 5.26 7.63
C MET A 48 -7.79 5.61 6.53
N LYS A 49 -6.76 6.36 6.86
CA LYS A 49 -5.71 6.75 5.91
C LYS A 49 -4.53 5.79 5.88
N SER A 50 -4.56 4.76 6.71
CA SER A 50 -3.49 3.77 6.78
C SER A 50 -3.64 2.75 5.66
N THR A 51 -2.60 2.60 4.86
CA THR A 51 -2.51 1.57 3.82
C THR A 51 -1.29 0.72 4.08
N ARG A 52 -1.43 -0.58 3.96
CA ARG A 52 -0.31 -1.51 3.94
C ARG A 52 -0.19 -2.12 2.57
N SER A 53 0.99 -2.02 1.99
CA SER A 53 1.28 -2.51 0.65
C SER A 53 2.24 -3.68 0.70
N TYR A 54 1.90 -4.70 -0.06
CA TYR A 54 2.69 -5.92 -0.23
C TYR A 54 2.89 -6.19 -1.70
N VAL A 55 3.91 -6.96 -2.03
CA VAL A 55 4.17 -7.37 -3.40
C VAL A 55 4.53 -8.83 -3.44
N ILE A 56 3.99 -9.54 -4.43
CA ILE A 56 4.28 -10.95 -4.67
C ILE A 56 4.55 -11.19 -6.15
N LYS A 57 5.61 -11.94 -6.43
CA LYS A 57 5.94 -12.37 -7.79
C LYS A 57 5.19 -13.66 -8.13
N VAL A 58 4.50 -13.64 -9.24
CA VAL A 58 3.80 -14.83 -9.78
C VAL A 58 4.24 -15.11 -11.21
N ARG A 59 3.95 -16.33 -11.65
CA ARG A 59 4.16 -16.76 -13.04
C ARG A 59 2.88 -16.56 -13.84
N SER A 60 3.00 -16.57 -15.15
CA SER A 60 1.84 -16.62 -16.04
C SER A 60 1.04 -17.91 -15.86
N GLY A 61 -0.29 -17.79 -15.92
CA GLY A 61 -1.20 -18.93 -15.90
C GLY A 61 -1.51 -19.52 -14.53
N GLN A 62 -1.11 -18.83 -13.46
CA GLN A 62 -1.44 -19.24 -12.09
C GLN A 62 -2.76 -18.62 -11.62
N THR A 63 -3.21 -19.05 -10.47
CA THR A 63 -4.30 -18.41 -9.72
C THR A 63 -3.71 -17.76 -8.46
N LEU A 64 -3.86 -16.45 -8.35
CA LEU A 64 -3.53 -15.68 -7.16
C LEU A 64 -4.82 -15.42 -6.37
N GLN A 65 -4.85 -15.85 -5.13
CA GLN A 65 -5.95 -15.61 -4.22
C GLN A 65 -5.45 -14.91 -2.97
N THR A 66 -6.19 -13.91 -2.52
CA THR A 66 -5.94 -13.22 -1.25
C THR A 66 -7.21 -13.22 -0.42
N GLU A 67 -7.11 -13.48 0.86
CA GLU A 67 -8.26 -13.44 1.77
C GLU A 67 -7.83 -13.11 3.19
N GLN A 68 -8.64 -12.35 3.89
CA GLN A 68 -8.44 -12.12 5.31
C GLN A 68 -8.68 -13.40 6.07
N VAL A 69 -7.78 -13.73 6.99
CA VAL A 69 -7.86 -14.89 7.88
C VAL A 69 -7.62 -14.46 9.34
N GLY A 70 -7.90 -15.37 10.28
CA GLY A 70 -7.69 -15.13 11.71
C GLY A 70 -8.88 -14.45 12.38
N ASP A 71 -8.70 -14.12 13.65
CA ASP A 71 -9.77 -13.70 14.56
C ASP A 71 -9.93 -12.17 14.65
N SER A 72 -9.52 -11.44 13.62
CA SER A 72 -9.70 -9.99 13.62
C SER A 72 -11.21 -9.66 13.71
N PRO A 73 -11.64 -8.84 14.67
CA PRO A 73 -13.06 -8.50 14.83
C PRO A 73 -13.60 -7.64 13.70
N ARG A 74 -12.72 -7.09 12.86
CA ARG A 74 -13.10 -6.21 11.76
C ARG A 74 -12.52 -6.67 10.44
N ARG A 75 -13.31 -6.48 9.40
CA ARG A 75 -12.88 -6.75 8.03
C ARG A 75 -11.99 -5.64 7.52
N VAL A 76 -11.02 -6.03 6.72
CA VAL A 76 -10.23 -5.13 5.88
C VAL A 76 -10.73 -5.19 4.45
N THR A 77 -10.39 -4.19 3.67
CA THR A 77 -10.55 -4.22 2.21
C THR A 77 -9.22 -4.60 1.59
N ILE A 78 -9.24 -5.56 0.69
CA ILE A 78 -8.07 -6.02 -0.06
C ILE A 78 -8.21 -5.56 -1.50
N PHE A 79 -7.28 -4.76 -1.98
CA PHE A 79 -7.12 -4.41 -3.39
C PHE A 79 -5.94 -5.16 -3.97
N VAL A 80 -6.06 -5.55 -5.22
CA VAL A 80 -4.98 -6.20 -5.98
C VAL A 80 -4.76 -5.42 -7.28
N LYS A 81 -3.51 -5.10 -7.56
CA LYS A 81 -3.08 -4.50 -8.81
C LYS A 81 -2.21 -5.47 -9.58
N ASP A 82 -2.40 -5.51 -10.89
CA ASP A 82 -1.59 -6.33 -11.79
C ASP A 82 -0.16 -5.77 -11.95
N PRO A 83 0.75 -6.47 -12.66
CA PRO A 83 2.10 -5.98 -12.88
C PRO A 83 2.18 -4.64 -13.63
N ALA A 84 1.16 -4.27 -14.40
CA ALA A 84 1.07 -2.99 -15.07
C ALA A 84 0.51 -1.86 -14.18
N GLY A 85 0.06 -2.18 -12.95
CA GLY A 85 -0.48 -1.23 -11.99
C GLY A 85 -1.98 -1.00 -12.08
N ASN A 86 -2.70 -1.80 -12.89
CA ASN A 86 -4.15 -1.71 -13.01
C ASN A 86 -4.84 -2.43 -11.85
N ASP A 87 -5.91 -1.84 -11.34
CA ASP A 87 -6.77 -2.47 -10.34
C ASP A 87 -7.47 -3.68 -10.94
N ILE A 88 -7.48 -4.79 -10.18
CA ILE A 88 -8.18 -6.00 -10.55
C ILE A 88 -9.43 -6.15 -9.68
N GLY A 89 -10.56 -6.32 -10.35
CA GLY A 89 -11.86 -6.42 -9.71
C GLY A 89 -12.50 -5.07 -9.44
N ASP A 90 -13.53 -5.08 -8.60
CA ASP A 90 -14.28 -3.88 -8.25
C ASP A 90 -13.51 -3.05 -7.22
N SER A 91 -13.02 -1.89 -7.63
CA SER A 91 -12.31 -0.94 -6.77
C SER A 91 -13.23 -0.23 -5.77
N ASP A 92 -14.54 -0.25 -6.00
CA ASP A 92 -15.52 0.39 -5.13
C ASP A 92 -16.06 -0.53 -4.05
N ALA A 93 -15.71 -1.82 -4.08
CA ALA A 93 -16.18 -2.80 -3.11
C ALA A 93 -15.48 -2.65 -1.76
N SER A 94 -15.94 -1.70 -0.96
CA SER A 94 -15.50 -1.58 0.43
C SER A 94 -15.83 -2.84 1.23
N CYS A 95 -14.96 -3.22 2.16
CA CYS A 95 -15.06 -4.42 2.98
C CYS A 95 -14.94 -5.73 2.20
N ASN A 96 -14.50 -5.69 0.96
CA ASN A 96 -14.17 -6.91 0.24
C ASN A 96 -12.82 -7.45 0.72
N SER A 97 -12.88 -8.43 1.60
CA SER A 97 -11.73 -9.06 2.23
C SER A 97 -11.17 -10.26 1.47
N ARG A 98 -11.60 -10.47 0.23
CA ARG A 98 -11.13 -11.54 -0.65
C ARG A 98 -10.99 -11.07 -2.08
N ARG A 99 -9.93 -11.47 -2.75
CA ARG A 99 -9.71 -11.25 -4.19
C ARG A 99 -9.12 -12.50 -4.83
N GLU A 100 -9.48 -12.72 -6.08
CA GLU A 100 -8.92 -13.79 -6.90
C GLU A 100 -8.60 -13.26 -8.29
N VAL A 101 -7.44 -13.66 -8.80
CA VAL A 101 -6.98 -13.38 -10.17
C VAL A 101 -6.62 -14.71 -10.82
N SER A 102 -7.27 -15.02 -11.93
CA SER A 102 -7.01 -16.24 -12.68
C SER A 102 -7.41 -16.07 -14.16
N PRO A 103 -6.53 -16.37 -15.12
CA PRO A 103 -5.11 -16.66 -14.96
C PRO A 103 -4.29 -15.39 -14.68
N THR A 104 -3.16 -15.55 -13.99
CA THR A 104 -2.24 -14.45 -13.76
C THR A 104 -1.35 -14.19 -14.98
N GLU A 105 -0.88 -12.94 -15.09
CA GLU A 105 0.28 -12.57 -15.90
C GLU A 105 1.55 -12.73 -15.07
N ALA A 106 2.69 -12.95 -15.73
CA ALA A 106 3.97 -13.02 -15.04
C ALA A 106 4.38 -11.62 -14.51
N GLY A 107 4.82 -11.54 -13.28
CA GLY A 107 5.34 -10.32 -12.69
C GLY A 107 4.93 -10.12 -11.25
N ASP A 108 5.13 -8.90 -10.78
CA ASP A 108 4.85 -8.48 -9.41
C ASP A 108 3.42 -7.93 -9.29
N TYR A 109 2.59 -8.63 -8.54
CA TYR A 109 1.28 -8.14 -8.14
C TYR A 109 1.39 -7.36 -6.83
N ARG A 110 0.70 -6.22 -6.76
CA ARG A 110 0.62 -5.43 -5.54
C ARG A 110 -0.68 -5.73 -4.82
N ILE A 111 -0.59 -5.95 -3.51
CA ILE A 111 -1.71 -6.16 -2.63
C ILE A 111 -1.75 -4.98 -1.66
N GLU A 112 -2.86 -4.27 -1.63
CA GLU A 112 -3.06 -3.14 -0.73
C GLU A 112 -4.17 -3.48 0.26
N ILE A 113 -3.85 -3.33 1.54
CA ILE A 113 -4.78 -3.55 2.64
C ILE A 113 -5.14 -2.21 3.25
N VAL A 114 -6.43 -1.91 3.26
CA VAL A 114 -6.99 -0.72 3.92
C VAL A 114 -8.13 -1.13 4.83
N GLU A 115 -8.48 -0.26 5.76
CA GLU A 115 -9.66 -0.54 6.56
C GLU A 115 -10.93 -0.47 5.68
N CYS A 116 -11.94 -1.12 6.18
CA CYS A 116 -13.28 -1.06 5.64
C CYS A 116 -13.83 0.36 5.89
N LEU A 117 -13.99 1.16 4.85
CA LEU A 117 -14.38 2.57 4.89
C LEU A 117 -15.76 2.77 5.52
N LYS A 118 -15.84 2.67 6.84
CA LYS A 118 -17.05 2.94 7.64
C LYS A 118 -16.73 3.91 8.77
N ALA A 119 -17.78 4.45 9.36
CA ALA A 119 -17.75 5.60 10.27
C ALA A 119 -16.78 5.50 11.47
N ASP A 120 -16.35 4.31 11.87
CA ASP A 120 -15.48 4.12 13.02
C ASP A 120 -14.06 3.77 12.58
N PRO A 121 -13.09 4.71 12.67
CA PRO A 121 -11.69 4.43 12.36
C PRO A 121 -11.18 3.25 13.21
N TRP A 122 -10.63 2.26 12.55
CA TRP A 122 -10.11 1.07 13.21
C TRP A 122 -8.59 1.13 13.33
N ARG A 123 -8.10 0.74 14.48
CA ARG A 123 -6.70 0.51 14.72
C ARG A 123 -6.51 -0.92 15.20
N GLY A 124 -5.64 -1.66 14.58
CA GLY A 124 -5.39 -3.01 15.01
C GLY A 124 -4.64 -3.86 14.02
N ARG A 125 -4.46 -5.11 14.41
CA ARG A 125 -3.77 -6.11 13.64
C ARG A 125 -4.74 -6.84 12.71
N PHE A 126 -4.30 -7.11 11.51
CA PHE A 126 -4.96 -7.99 10.55
C PHE A 126 -4.00 -9.11 10.13
N THR A 127 -4.56 -10.19 9.63
CA THR A 127 -3.83 -11.24 8.94
C THR A 127 -4.58 -11.60 7.66
N PHE A 128 -3.85 -11.76 6.58
CA PHE A 128 -4.42 -12.26 5.34
C PHE A 128 -3.57 -13.39 4.78
N ARG A 129 -4.20 -14.27 4.04
CA ARG A 129 -3.55 -15.38 3.35
C ARG A 129 -3.41 -15.05 1.88
N VAL A 130 -2.22 -15.29 1.36
CA VAL A 130 -1.94 -15.25 -0.08
C VAL A 130 -1.71 -16.69 -0.53
N THR A 131 -2.43 -17.10 -1.54
CA THR A 131 -2.29 -18.42 -2.16
C THR A 131 -1.96 -18.27 -3.65
N VAL A 132 -0.99 -19.02 -4.14
CA VAL A 132 -0.62 -19.07 -5.56
C VAL A 132 -0.55 -20.55 -5.98
N ARG A 133 -1.30 -20.93 -6.98
CA ARG A 133 -1.40 -22.32 -7.48
C ARG A 133 -1.56 -22.36 -9.00
#